data_62729afd2104ddd22f6525c38d7a73eb
#
_entry.id   62729afd2104ddd22f6525c38d7a73eb
#
_cell.length_a   1.000
_cell.length_b   1.000
_cell.length_c   1.000
_cell.angle_alpha   90.00
_cell.angle_beta   90.00
_cell.angle_gamma   90.00
#
_symmetry.space_group_name_H-M   'P 1'
#
loop_
_entity.id
_entity.type
_entity.pdbx_description
1 polymer ?
#
loop_
_entity_poly.entity_id
_entity_poly.type
_entity_poly.pdbx_seq_one_letter_code
_entity_poly.pdbx_strand_id
1 'polypeptide(L)'
;MSPERAVAGLPRPATPEGRAGLDALVSAPGSALIACDYDGTLSPIVSDPAAARGLPSAIAALRRLAPCIGTLAVITGRPVAEAVELGELASVPGLIVLGHYGRERWENGRVTAPPAPPGVATARRELPGVLRAVDAPDGVRIEDKGGALAVHTRGTADPDAAQARLRSPLEALAERTGLVLEPGRRVIELRPPGTDKGVALTDLAAQRAAGSVLFCGDDLGDLPAFAAVRALRSDGIPGLTVVSAAPESEVPPSEADLPVDGPEGIAALLTAIADAIS
;
A
#
# COMPACT_ATOMS: atom_id res chain seq x y z
N MET A 1 26.12 29.67 2.74
CA MET A 1 26.54 28.33 2.34
C MET A 1 25.48 27.79 1.39
N SER A 2 25.83 27.58 0.13
CA SER A 2 24.89 27.23 -0.95
C SER A 2 24.28 25.84 -0.75
N PRO A 3 22.96 25.66 -0.95
CA PRO A 3 22.28 24.37 -0.83
C PRO A 3 22.26 23.62 -2.17
N GLU A 4 23.39 23.51 -2.86
CA GLU A 4 23.50 22.73 -4.10
C GLU A 4 24.54 21.62 -3.97
N ARG A 5 24.37 20.73 -2.99
CA ARG A 5 24.82 19.36 -3.17
C ARG A 5 23.61 18.53 -3.65
N ALA A 6 23.33 18.59 -4.95
CA ALA A 6 22.62 17.50 -5.58
C ALA A 6 23.45 16.24 -5.25
N VAL A 7 22.90 15.34 -4.43
CA VAL A 7 23.53 14.04 -4.16
C VAL A 7 23.55 13.31 -5.49
N ALA A 8 24.73 13.15 -6.08
CA ALA A 8 24.90 12.56 -7.39
C ALA A 8 24.29 11.13 -7.37
N GLY A 9 23.33 10.86 -8.26
CA GLY A 9 22.67 9.56 -8.39
C GLY A 9 21.21 9.48 -7.95
N LEU A 10 20.69 10.47 -7.21
CA LEU A 10 19.27 10.51 -6.88
C LEU A 10 18.40 11.05 -8.03
N PRO A 11 17.25 10.44 -8.32
CA PRO A 11 16.32 10.97 -9.31
C PRO A 11 15.75 12.32 -8.85
N ARG A 12 15.40 13.18 -9.82
CA ARG A 12 14.88 14.51 -9.52
C ARG A 12 13.35 14.51 -9.55
N PRO A 13 12.67 14.72 -8.41
CA PRO A 13 11.23 14.87 -8.38
C PRO A 13 10.76 16.07 -9.26
N ALA A 14 9.60 15.91 -9.91
CA ALA A 14 9.04 16.90 -10.79
C ALA A 14 8.61 18.18 -10.05
N THR A 15 8.06 18.02 -8.84
CA THR A 15 7.55 19.12 -8.03
C THR A 15 8.61 19.71 -7.09
N PRO A 16 8.54 21.03 -6.76
CA PRO A 16 9.40 21.63 -5.74
C PRO A 16 9.22 20.97 -4.37
N GLU A 17 7.98 20.64 -4.00
CA GLU A 17 7.63 20.01 -2.72
C GLU A 17 8.23 18.61 -2.61
N GLY A 18 8.18 17.81 -3.68
CA GLY A 18 8.82 16.50 -3.72
C GLY A 18 10.34 16.58 -3.60
N ARG A 19 10.97 17.59 -4.22
CA ARG A 19 12.42 17.85 -4.04
C ARG A 19 12.76 18.16 -2.59
N ALA A 20 11.99 19.06 -1.98
CA ALA A 20 12.17 19.39 -0.56
C ALA A 20 11.97 18.16 0.35
N GLY A 21 11.01 17.29 0.01
CA GLY A 21 10.79 16.02 0.73
C GLY A 21 11.98 15.07 0.63
N LEU A 22 12.54 14.89 -0.57
CA LEU A 22 13.72 14.05 -0.77
C LEU A 22 14.96 14.62 -0.07
N ASP A 23 15.17 15.94 -0.17
CA ASP A 23 16.29 16.61 0.50
C ASP A 23 16.20 16.49 2.01
N ALA A 24 15.02 16.64 2.61
CA ALA A 24 14.79 16.48 4.03
C ALA A 24 15.04 15.05 4.50
N LEU A 25 14.58 14.05 3.73
CA LEU A 25 14.80 12.63 4.01
C LEU A 25 16.30 12.30 4.06
N VAL A 26 17.05 12.73 3.05
CA VAL A 26 18.49 12.45 2.96
C VAL A 26 19.29 13.22 4.01
N SER A 27 18.87 14.44 4.35
CA SER A 27 19.55 15.28 5.33
C SER A 27 19.36 14.82 6.78
N ALA A 28 18.22 14.17 7.09
CA ALA A 28 17.89 13.70 8.43
C ALA A 28 17.26 12.30 8.42
N PRO A 29 17.97 11.28 7.90
CA PRO A 29 17.41 9.95 7.67
C PRO A 29 16.92 9.27 8.95
N GLY A 30 17.55 9.53 10.09
CA GLY A 30 17.14 8.97 11.38
C GLY A 30 15.77 9.44 11.90
N SER A 31 15.17 10.49 11.30
CA SER A 31 13.82 10.94 11.58
C SER A 31 12.86 10.68 10.40
N ALA A 32 13.33 10.10 9.30
CA ALA A 32 12.52 9.86 8.12
C ALA A 32 11.65 8.61 8.27
N LEU A 33 10.46 8.66 7.68
CA LEU A 33 9.58 7.53 7.45
C LEU A 33 9.54 7.22 5.95
N ILE A 34 9.96 6.02 5.57
CA ILE A 34 9.76 5.48 4.23
C ILE A 34 8.70 4.38 4.32
N ALA A 35 7.60 4.56 3.61
CA ALA A 35 6.53 3.57 3.50
C ALA A 35 6.28 3.21 2.02
N CYS A 36 6.05 1.92 1.76
CA CYS A 36 5.76 1.41 0.43
C CYS A 36 4.49 0.57 0.47
N ASP A 37 3.71 0.59 -0.62
CA ASP A 37 2.80 -0.51 -0.89
C ASP A 37 3.57 -1.79 -1.23
N TYR A 38 2.86 -2.92 -1.33
CA TYR A 38 3.47 -4.22 -1.64
C TYR A 38 3.27 -4.60 -3.10
N ASP A 39 2.03 -4.84 -3.53
CA ASP A 39 1.71 -5.30 -4.88
C ASP A 39 1.88 -4.17 -5.91
N GLY A 40 2.58 -4.42 -6.99
CA GLY A 40 2.89 -3.39 -7.99
C GLY A 40 3.99 -2.41 -7.58
N THR A 41 4.43 -2.43 -6.30
CA THR A 41 5.43 -1.51 -5.75
C THR A 41 6.70 -2.23 -5.29
N LEU A 42 6.61 -3.16 -4.34
CA LEU A 42 7.72 -4.01 -3.90
C LEU A 42 7.71 -5.40 -4.55
N SER A 43 6.60 -5.78 -5.15
CA SER A 43 6.37 -7.04 -5.85
C SER A 43 5.74 -6.74 -7.21
N PRO A 44 6.15 -7.42 -8.29
CA PRO A 44 5.44 -7.31 -9.57
C PRO A 44 3.99 -7.78 -9.46
N ILE A 45 3.10 -7.15 -10.24
CA ILE A 45 1.73 -7.63 -10.39
C ILE A 45 1.75 -8.94 -11.18
N VAL A 46 1.18 -9.99 -10.60
CA VAL A 46 1.09 -11.31 -11.21
C VAL A 46 -0.37 -11.79 -11.29
N SER A 47 -0.64 -12.76 -12.16
CA SER A 47 -2.01 -13.28 -12.35
C SER A 47 -2.55 -14.02 -11.13
N ASP A 48 -1.68 -14.72 -10.40
CA ASP A 48 -2.01 -15.40 -9.13
C ASP A 48 -1.44 -14.60 -7.96
N PRO A 49 -2.27 -13.92 -7.15
CA PRO A 49 -1.81 -13.16 -6.00
C PRO A 49 -0.97 -13.96 -5.00
N ALA A 50 -1.20 -15.27 -4.87
CA ALA A 50 -0.42 -16.15 -4.00
C ALA A 50 1.02 -16.39 -4.51
N ALA A 51 1.30 -16.03 -5.76
CA ALA A 51 2.63 -16.10 -6.37
C ALA A 51 3.39 -14.76 -6.38
N ALA A 52 2.78 -13.67 -5.89
CA ALA A 52 3.41 -12.35 -5.85
C ALA A 52 4.55 -12.31 -4.82
N ARG A 53 5.78 -12.48 -5.30
CA ARG A 53 7.00 -12.45 -4.45
C ARG A 53 7.60 -11.04 -4.44
N GLY A 54 8.09 -10.63 -3.29
CA GLY A 54 8.86 -9.39 -3.18
C GLY A 54 10.08 -9.42 -4.12
N LEU A 55 10.30 -8.31 -4.81
CA LEU A 55 11.45 -8.18 -5.71
C LEU A 55 12.76 -8.22 -4.90
N PRO A 56 13.68 -9.17 -5.16
CA PRO A 56 14.88 -9.34 -4.34
C PRO A 56 15.72 -8.07 -4.19
N SER A 57 15.81 -7.25 -5.25
CA SER A 57 16.52 -5.96 -5.23
C SER A 57 15.84 -4.93 -4.32
N ALA A 58 14.50 -4.88 -4.29
CA ALA A 58 13.75 -4.00 -3.40
C ALA A 58 13.94 -4.40 -1.93
N ILE A 59 13.85 -5.70 -1.63
CA ILE A 59 14.07 -6.21 -0.27
C ILE A 59 15.54 -5.99 0.17
N ALA A 60 16.51 -6.16 -0.72
CA ALA A 60 17.90 -5.84 -0.43
C ALA A 60 18.11 -4.35 -0.13
N ALA A 61 17.45 -3.46 -0.88
CA ALA A 61 17.50 -2.01 -0.62
C ALA A 61 16.88 -1.65 0.74
N LEU A 62 15.73 -2.23 1.10
CA LEU A 62 15.12 -2.05 2.42
C LEU A 62 16.06 -2.52 3.55
N ARG A 63 16.75 -3.66 3.40
CA ARG A 63 17.74 -4.13 4.38
C ARG A 63 18.90 -3.14 4.57
N ARG A 64 19.35 -2.50 3.49
CA ARG A 64 20.40 -1.48 3.54
C ARG A 64 19.94 -0.20 4.22
N LEU A 65 18.68 0.21 4.00
CA LEU A 65 18.07 1.38 4.61
C LEU A 65 17.79 1.19 6.11
N ALA A 66 17.49 -0.03 6.54
CA ALA A 66 17.03 -0.35 7.89
C ALA A 66 17.91 0.24 9.04
N PRO A 67 19.26 0.22 8.98
CA PRO A 67 20.08 0.79 10.04
C PRO A 67 20.13 2.32 10.04
N CYS A 68 19.70 2.98 8.96
CA CYS A 68 19.89 4.42 8.74
C CYS A 68 18.60 5.23 8.81
N ILE A 69 17.46 4.61 8.43
CA ILE A 69 16.15 5.27 8.38
C ILE A 69 15.42 5.11 9.72
N GLY A 70 14.82 6.20 10.20
CA GLY A 70 14.07 6.18 11.46
C GLY A 70 12.91 5.20 11.47
N THR A 71 12.18 5.06 10.37
CA THR A 71 11.10 4.08 10.24
C THR A 71 10.98 3.59 8.78
N LEU A 72 10.99 2.28 8.60
CA LEU A 72 10.60 1.62 7.37
C LEU A 72 9.25 0.93 7.55
N ALA A 73 8.35 1.06 6.58
CA ALA A 73 7.05 0.42 6.63
C ALA A 73 6.60 -0.13 5.28
N VAL A 74 5.77 -1.17 5.33
CA VAL A 74 4.94 -1.62 4.20
C VAL A 74 3.49 -1.46 4.61
N ILE A 75 2.67 -0.81 3.77
CA ILE A 75 1.24 -0.59 4.03
C ILE A 75 0.46 -1.22 2.87
N THR A 76 -0.25 -2.30 3.14
CA THR A 76 -0.87 -3.15 2.11
C THR A 76 -2.31 -3.54 2.45
N GLY A 77 -3.10 -3.86 1.42
CA GLY A 77 -4.40 -4.50 1.58
C GLY A 77 -4.33 -5.99 1.97
N ARG A 78 -3.15 -6.62 1.84
CA ARG A 78 -2.95 -8.02 2.23
C ARG A 78 -3.00 -8.22 3.74
N PRO A 79 -3.35 -9.43 4.22
CA PRO A 79 -3.04 -9.85 5.60
C PRO A 79 -1.54 -9.73 5.87
N VAL A 80 -1.14 -9.29 7.08
CA VAL A 80 0.29 -9.13 7.41
C VAL A 80 1.09 -10.41 7.27
N ALA A 81 0.53 -11.56 7.67
CA ALA A 81 1.21 -12.86 7.59
C ALA A 81 1.58 -13.20 6.14
N GLU A 82 0.66 -12.97 5.21
CA GLU A 82 0.86 -13.22 3.78
C GLU A 82 1.92 -12.27 3.20
N ALA A 83 1.80 -10.96 3.46
CA ALA A 83 2.77 -9.98 2.97
C ALA A 83 4.19 -10.26 3.49
N VAL A 84 4.31 -10.60 4.77
CA VAL A 84 5.59 -10.92 5.41
C VAL A 84 6.22 -12.18 4.80
N GLU A 85 5.43 -13.22 4.56
CA GLU A 85 5.91 -14.47 3.96
C GLU A 85 6.30 -14.29 2.49
N LEU A 86 5.39 -13.75 1.66
CA LEU A 86 5.61 -13.56 0.23
C LEU A 86 6.76 -12.59 -0.09
N GLY A 87 6.88 -11.54 0.72
CA GLY A 87 7.91 -10.52 0.57
C GLY A 87 9.22 -10.83 1.28
N GLU A 88 9.33 -11.95 2.02
CA GLU A 88 10.48 -12.20 2.91
C GLU A 88 10.79 -11.01 3.84
N LEU A 89 9.74 -10.25 4.22
CA LEU A 89 9.86 -8.97 4.92
C LEU A 89 10.41 -9.12 6.33
N ALA A 90 10.28 -10.29 6.94
CA ALA A 90 10.89 -10.61 8.23
C ALA A 90 12.43 -10.52 8.22
N SER A 91 13.04 -10.52 7.03
CA SER A 91 14.49 -10.38 6.86
C SER A 91 14.99 -8.93 6.92
N VAL A 92 14.07 -7.94 6.97
CA VAL A 92 14.40 -6.50 7.08
C VAL A 92 14.31 -6.08 8.54
N PRO A 93 15.42 -5.72 9.20
CA PRO A 93 15.41 -5.35 10.62
C PRO A 93 14.54 -4.12 10.89
N GLY A 94 13.70 -4.18 11.94
CA GLY A 94 12.89 -3.04 12.38
C GLY A 94 11.76 -2.62 11.42
N LEU A 95 11.52 -3.36 10.32
CA LEU A 95 10.43 -3.08 9.40
C LEU A 95 9.08 -3.26 10.12
N ILE A 96 8.16 -2.36 9.79
CA ILE A 96 6.76 -2.44 10.20
C ILE A 96 5.94 -2.86 8.99
N VAL A 97 5.05 -3.85 9.12
CA VAL A 97 4.08 -4.19 8.09
C VAL A 97 2.68 -3.90 8.62
N LEU A 98 1.96 -3.04 7.91
CA LEU A 98 0.58 -2.68 8.19
C LEU A 98 -0.31 -3.35 7.13
N GLY A 99 -0.95 -4.45 7.50
CA GLY A 99 -1.87 -5.20 6.66
C GLY A 99 -3.31 -4.73 6.84
N HIS A 100 -4.18 -5.13 5.90
CA HIS A 100 -5.58 -4.72 5.88
C HIS A 100 -5.73 -3.20 6.05
N TYR A 101 -4.89 -2.44 5.28
CA TYR A 101 -4.91 -0.96 5.32
C TYR A 101 -4.65 -0.37 6.72
N GLY A 102 -3.78 -1.02 7.52
CA GLY A 102 -3.41 -0.57 8.86
C GLY A 102 -4.16 -1.25 10.02
N ARG A 103 -5.13 -2.13 9.75
CA ARG A 103 -5.82 -2.88 10.82
C ARG A 103 -4.93 -3.91 11.51
N GLU A 104 -4.06 -4.55 10.75
CA GLU A 104 -3.07 -5.49 11.26
C GLU A 104 -1.70 -4.84 11.28
N ARG A 105 -0.93 -5.12 12.30
CA ARG A 105 0.46 -4.67 12.43
C ARG A 105 1.36 -5.84 12.74
N TRP A 106 2.37 -6.03 11.91
CA TRP A 106 3.51 -6.86 12.23
C TRP A 106 4.71 -5.97 12.54
N GLU A 107 5.32 -6.22 13.66
CA GLU A 107 6.52 -5.51 14.10
C GLU A 107 7.31 -6.42 15.04
N ASN A 108 8.62 -6.53 14.85
CA ASN A 108 9.51 -7.35 15.69
C ASN A 108 9.04 -8.81 15.85
N GLY A 109 8.53 -9.41 14.77
CA GLY A 109 8.06 -10.80 14.78
C GLY A 109 6.68 -11.02 15.43
N ARG A 110 5.99 -9.96 15.84
CA ARG A 110 4.67 -10.04 16.47
C ARG A 110 3.58 -9.45 15.57
N VAL A 111 2.46 -10.15 15.49
CA VAL A 111 1.25 -9.63 14.86
C VAL A 111 0.32 -9.07 15.94
N THR A 112 -0.17 -7.86 15.72
CA THR A 112 -1.20 -7.23 16.52
C THR A 112 -2.36 -6.85 15.62
N ALA A 113 -3.57 -7.28 15.96
CA ALA A 113 -4.79 -6.95 15.22
C ALA A 113 -5.95 -6.78 16.21
N PRO A 114 -6.81 -5.77 16.05
CA PRO A 114 -8.06 -5.73 16.78
C PRO A 114 -8.97 -6.89 16.31
N PRO A 115 -9.92 -7.34 17.13
CA PRO A 115 -10.91 -8.31 16.69
C PRO A 115 -11.63 -7.85 15.42
N ALA A 116 -11.94 -8.80 14.52
CA ALA A 116 -12.75 -8.47 13.35
C ALA A 116 -14.10 -7.89 13.79
N PRO A 117 -14.58 -6.78 13.17
CA PRO A 117 -15.87 -6.24 13.49
C PRO A 117 -16.99 -7.27 13.28
N PRO A 118 -18.06 -7.26 14.11
CA PRO A 118 -19.18 -8.20 13.96
C PRO A 118 -19.79 -8.24 12.55
N GLY A 119 -19.75 -7.11 11.85
CA GLY A 119 -20.21 -6.99 10.46
C GLY A 119 -19.49 -7.93 9.49
N VAL A 120 -18.17 -8.15 9.66
CA VAL A 120 -17.41 -9.09 8.82
C VAL A 120 -17.94 -10.51 8.99
N ALA A 121 -18.18 -10.96 10.22
CA ALA A 121 -18.74 -12.29 10.47
C ALA A 121 -20.15 -12.45 9.88
N THR A 122 -20.95 -11.40 9.93
CA THR A 122 -22.29 -11.38 9.32
C THR A 122 -22.21 -11.42 7.81
N ALA A 123 -21.40 -10.56 7.20
CA ALA A 123 -21.19 -10.53 5.75
C ALA A 123 -20.65 -11.88 5.23
N ARG A 124 -19.74 -12.52 5.94
CA ARG A 124 -19.19 -13.85 5.63
C ARG A 124 -20.29 -14.91 5.49
N ARG A 125 -21.28 -14.91 6.39
CA ARG A 125 -22.41 -15.85 6.33
C ARG A 125 -23.38 -15.54 5.20
N GLU A 126 -23.62 -14.25 4.92
CA GLU A 126 -24.66 -13.81 3.98
C GLU A 126 -24.17 -13.75 2.53
N LEU A 127 -22.89 -13.43 2.31
CA LEU A 127 -22.31 -13.19 0.98
C LEU A 127 -22.57 -14.31 -0.03
N PRO A 128 -22.43 -15.62 0.30
CA PRO A 128 -22.76 -16.69 -0.64
C PRO A 128 -24.23 -16.68 -1.08
N GLY A 129 -25.13 -16.28 -0.16
CA GLY A 129 -26.56 -16.13 -0.44
C GLY A 129 -26.86 -14.96 -1.37
N VAL A 130 -26.18 -13.82 -1.12
CA VAL A 130 -26.29 -12.63 -1.98
C VAL A 130 -25.84 -12.94 -3.41
N LEU A 131 -24.70 -13.61 -3.58
CA LEU A 131 -24.19 -13.97 -4.91
C LEU A 131 -25.14 -14.92 -5.65
N ARG A 132 -25.71 -15.91 -4.96
CA ARG A 132 -26.73 -16.81 -5.56
C ARG A 132 -27.99 -16.07 -5.96
N ALA A 133 -28.47 -15.12 -5.13
CA ALA A 133 -29.71 -14.39 -5.39
C ALA A 133 -29.66 -13.51 -6.65
N VAL A 134 -28.45 -13.14 -7.08
CA VAL A 134 -28.23 -12.34 -8.30
C VAL A 134 -27.69 -13.16 -9.46
N ASP A 135 -27.70 -14.48 -9.37
CA ASP A 135 -27.09 -15.39 -10.35
C ASP A 135 -25.68 -14.91 -10.74
N ALA A 136 -24.79 -14.80 -9.74
CA ALA A 136 -23.43 -14.35 -9.98
C ALA A 136 -22.77 -15.18 -11.10
N PRO A 137 -22.06 -14.55 -12.04
CA PRO A 137 -21.44 -15.27 -13.16
C PRO A 137 -20.48 -16.36 -12.71
N ASP A 138 -20.38 -17.43 -13.49
CA ASP A 138 -19.37 -18.47 -13.27
C ASP A 138 -17.97 -17.86 -13.26
N GLY A 139 -17.12 -18.34 -12.35
CA GLY A 139 -15.77 -17.81 -12.17
C GLY A 139 -15.64 -16.70 -11.10
N VAL A 140 -16.77 -16.23 -10.53
CA VAL A 140 -16.74 -15.37 -9.34
C VAL A 140 -16.24 -16.19 -8.15
N ARG A 141 -15.27 -15.65 -7.41
CA ARG A 141 -14.70 -16.29 -6.21
C ARG A 141 -14.75 -15.36 -5.00
N ILE A 142 -15.08 -15.92 -3.84
CA ILE A 142 -14.97 -15.24 -2.55
C ILE A 142 -13.61 -15.60 -1.94
N GLU A 143 -12.91 -14.59 -1.48
CA GLU A 143 -11.73 -14.72 -0.65
C GLU A 143 -12.05 -14.16 0.74
N ASP A 144 -11.80 -14.96 1.77
CA ASP A 144 -11.91 -14.54 3.17
C ASP A 144 -10.52 -14.13 3.68
N LYS A 145 -10.31 -12.83 3.82
CA LYS A 145 -9.08 -12.26 4.36
C LYS A 145 -9.07 -12.16 5.90
N GLY A 146 -10.02 -12.79 6.61
CA GLY A 146 -10.16 -12.68 8.07
C GLY A 146 -10.82 -11.37 8.52
N GLY A 147 -10.21 -10.25 8.26
CA GLY A 147 -10.69 -8.91 8.61
C GLY A 147 -11.54 -8.21 7.54
N ALA A 148 -11.61 -8.77 6.33
CA ALA A 148 -12.36 -8.29 5.17
C ALA A 148 -12.77 -9.47 4.29
N LEU A 149 -13.64 -9.23 3.32
CA LEU A 149 -14.04 -10.21 2.31
C LEU A 149 -13.82 -9.62 0.93
N ALA A 150 -13.21 -10.37 0.01
CA ALA A 150 -13.03 -9.95 -1.37
C ALA A 150 -13.85 -10.83 -2.32
N VAL A 151 -14.48 -10.21 -3.31
CA VAL A 151 -15.23 -10.86 -4.38
C VAL A 151 -14.50 -10.62 -5.69
N HIS A 152 -13.83 -11.65 -6.19
CA HIS A 152 -13.03 -11.59 -7.41
C HIS A 152 -13.89 -11.90 -8.63
N THR A 153 -13.81 -11.05 -9.65
CA THR A 153 -14.49 -11.24 -10.95
C THR A 153 -13.52 -11.64 -12.07
N ARG A 154 -12.21 -11.65 -11.80
CA ARG A 154 -11.16 -11.94 -12.82
C ARG A 154 -11.34 -13.26 -13.54
N GLY A 155 -11.93 -14.27 -12.89
CA GLY A 155 -12.17 -15.61 -13.46
C GLY A 155 -13.43 -15.72 -14.33
N THR A 156 -14.22 -14.65 -14.46
CA THR A 156 -15.44 -14.65 -15.28
C THR A 156 -15.13 -14.37 -16.75
N ALA A 157 -16.07 -14.70 -17.63
CA ALA A 157 -15.93 -14.43 -19.06
C ALA A 157 -15.88 -12.92 -19.38
N ASP A 158 -16.58 -12.09 -18.58
CA ASP A 158 -16.55 -10.63 -18.66
C ASP A 158 -16.42 -10.07 -17.23
N PRO A 159 -15.19 -9.81 -16.76
CA PRO A 159 -14.95 -9.33 -15.40
C PRO A 159 -15.58 -7.99 -15.08
N ASP A 160 -15.64 -7.08 -16.04
CA ASP A 160 -16.14 -5.72 -15.84
C ASP A 160 -17.68 -5.72 -15.75
N ALA A 161 -18.35 -6.47 -16.63
CA ALA A 161 -19.80 -6.68 -16.52
C ALA A 161 -20.18 -7.42 -15.23
N ALA A 162 -19.39 -8.41 -14.80
CA ALA A 162 -19.58 -9.10 -13.55
C ALA A 162 -19.45 -8.15 -12.35
N GLN A 163 -18.43 -7.30 -12.34
CA GLN A 163 -18.24 -6.30 -11.30
C GLN A 163 -19.38 -5.29 -11.24
N ALA A 164 -19.83 -4.78 -12.37
CA ALA A 164 -20.97 -3.87 -12.45
C ALA A 164 -22.27 -4.52 -11.92
N ARG A 165 -22.52 -5.79 -12.26
CA ARG A 165 -23.69 -6.56 -11.80
C ARG A 165 -23.70 -6.79 -10.30
N LEU A 166 -22.53 -7.06 -9.71
CA LEU A 166 -22.38 -7.39 -8.31
C LEU A 166 -22.34 -6.16 -7.40
N ARG A 167 -22.05 -4.98 -7.93
CA ARG A 167 -21.84 -3.76 -7.14
C ARG A 167 -23.01 -3.44 -6.22
N SER A 168 -24.20 -3.25 -6.74
CA SER A 168 -25.37 -2.85 -5.94
C SER A 168 -25.78 -3.88 -4.87
N PRO A 169 -25.82 -5.20 -5.16
CA PRO A 169 -26.07 -6.21 -4.11
C PRO A 169 -25.02 -6.23 -3.00
N LEU A 170 -23.75 -5.99 -3.36
CA LEU A 170 -22.66 -5.94 -2.37
C LEU A 170 -22.68 -4.63 -1.57
N GLU A 171 -23.05 -3.50 -2.18
CA GLU A 171 -23.30 -2.23 -1.48
C GLU A 171 -24.39 -2.40 -0.40
N ALA A 172 -25.51 -3.02 -0.77
CA ALA A 172 -26.59 -3.30 0.17
C ALA A 172 -26.15 -4.25 1.31
N LEU A 173 -25.28 -5.22 1.04
CA LEU A 173 -24.71 -6.07 2.08
C LEU A 173 -23.78 -5.27 2.99
N ALA A 174 -22.90 -4.44 2.43
CA ALA A 174 -21.96 -3.60 3.16
C ALA A 174 -22.71 -2.66 4.13
N GLU A 175 -23.73 -1.95 3.64
CA GLU A 175 -24.58 -1.08 4.48
C GLU A 175 -25.19 -1.82 5.66
N ARG A 176 -25.84 -2.98 5.43
CA ARG A 176 -26.49 -3.75 6.50
C ARG A 176 -25.51 -4.26 7.55
N THR A 177 -24.28 -4.49 7.15
CA THR A 177 -23.24 -5.06 8.02
C THR A 177 -22.28 -4.01 8.60
N GLY A 178 -22.49 -2.71 8.29
CA GLY A 178 -21.61 -1.63 8.72
C GLY A 178 -20.21 -1.71 8.13
N LEU A 179 -20.09 -2.31 6.93
CA LEU A 179 -18.87 -2.36 6.14
C LEU A 179 -18.94 -1.30 5.04
N VAL A 180 -17.78 -1.04 4.41
CA VAL A 180 -17.68 -0.25 3.20
C VAL A 180 -17.28 -1.14 2.03
N LEU A 181 -17.72 -0.74 0.84
CA LEU A 181 -17.36 -1.38 -0.40
C LEU A 181 -16.17 -0.64 -1.02
N GLU A 182 -15.07 -1.36 -1.23
CA GLU A 182 -13.90 -0.85 -1.92
C GLU A 182 -13.78 -1.53 -3.29
N PRO A 183 -13.97 -0.80 -4.39
CA PRO A 183 -13.75 -1.34 -5.72
C PRO A 183 -12.26 -1.35 -6.05
N GLY A 184 -11.76 -2.51 -6.48
CA GLY A 184 -10.42 -2.67 -7.05
C GLY A 184 -10.49 -3.31 -8.44
N ARG A 185 -9.33 -3.55 -9.03
CA ARG A 185 -9.24 -4.11 -10.38
C ARG A 185 -9.73 -5.55 -10.44
N ARG A 186 -10.96 -5.74 -10.92
CA ARG A 186 -11.64 -7.05 -11.01
C ARG A 186 -11.84 -7.73 -9.66
N VAL A 187 -11.97 -6.91 -8.63
CA VAL A 187 -12.25 -7.32 -7.26
C VAL A 187 -13.11 -6.26 -6.57
N ILE A 188 -14.01 -6.69 -5.71
CA ILE A 188 -14.77 -5.81 -4.83
C ILE A 188 -14.51 -6.29 -3.41
N GLU A 189 -14.03 -5.41 -2.56
CA GLU A 189 -13.72 -5.72 -1.17
C GLU A 189 -14.79 -5.14 -0.24
N LEU A 190 -15.29 -5.96 0.69
CA LEU A 190 -16.12 -5.53 1.81
C LEU A 190 -15.22 -5.46 3.05
N ARG A 191 -14.94 -4.25 3.53
CA ARG A 191 -14.01 -4.02 4.63
C ARG A 191 -14.60 -3.10 5.70
N PRO A 192 -14.07 -3.13 6.92
CA PRO A 192 -14.45 -2.16 7.95
C PRO A 192 -14.17 -0.72 7.50
N PRO A 193 -15.03 0.24 7.86
CA PRO A 193 -14.79 1.66 7.59
C PRO A 193 -13.63 2.21 8.43
N GLY A 194 -13.12 3.38 8.01
CA GLY A 194 -12.14 4.15 8.79
C GLY A 194 -10.70 3.64 8.69
N THR A 195 -10.41 2.76 7.73
CA THR A 195 -9.05 2.30 7.46
C THR A 195 -8.74 2.48 5.98
N ASP A 196 -7.70 3.21 5.66
CA ASP A 196 -7.09 3.30 4.34
C ASP A 196 -5.59 3.54 4.51
N LYS A 197 -4.83 3.48 3.42
CA LYS A 197 -3.38 3.66 3.46
C LYS A 197 -2.97 5.07 3.94
N GLY A 198 -3.82 6.08 3.73
CA GLY A 198 -3.58 7.45 4.19
C GLY A 198 -3.70 7.60 5.69
N VAL A 199 -4.77 7.07 6.29
CA VAL A 199 -4.95 7.02 7.75
C VAL A 199 -3.79 6.25 8.39
N ALA A 200 -3.47 5.06 7.86
CA ALA A 200 -2.38 4.23 8.36
C ALA A 200 -1.02 4.95 8.32
N LEU A 201 -0.73 5.67 7.22
CA LEU A 201 0.50 6.46 7.07
C LEU A 201 0.55 7.63 8.03
N THR A 202 -0.54 8.38 8.17
CA THR A 202 -0.64 9.55 9.06
C THR A 202 -0.45 9.14 10.52
N ASP A 203 -1.15 8.08 10.95
CA ASP A 203 -1.03 7.54 12.30
C ASP A 203 0.40 7.07 12.59
N LEU A 204 1.03 6.36 11.63
CA LEU A 204 2.40 5.90 11.79
C LEU A 204 3.39 7.07 11.84
N ALA A 205 3.23 8.08 11.00
CA ALA A 205 4.06 9.29 11.00
C ALA A 205 3.98 10.02 12.34
N ALA A 206 2.77 10.17 12.88
CA ALA A 206 2.57 10.78 14.20
C ALA A 206 3.16 9.93 15.34
N GLN A 207 2.94 8.60 15.35
CA GLN A 207 3.49 7.68 16.35
C GLN A 207 5.01 7.68 16.38
N ARG A 208 5.65 7.87 15.24
CA ARG A 208 7.12 7.87 15.08
C ARG A 208 7.74 9.26 15.10
N ALA A 209 6.92 10.31 15.26
CA ALA A 209 7.35 11.70 15.20
C ALA A 209 8.20 11.96 13.94
N ALA A 210 7.70 11.51 12.77
CA ALA A 210 8.45 11.57 11.52
C ALA A 210 8.75 13.02 11.13
N GLY A 211 10.02 13.31 10.83
CA GLY A 211 10.48 14.62 10.36
C GLY A 211 10.38 14.79 8.83
N SER A 212 10.26 13.67 8.11
CA SER A 212 9.94 13.63 6.68
C SER A 212 9.28 12.32 6.31
N VAL A 213 8.48 12.28 5.23
CA VAL A 213 7.72 11.10 4.82
C VAL A 213 7.90 10.84 3.33
N LEU A 214 8.21 9.60 2.96
CA LEU A 214 8.17 9.10 1.60
C LEU A 214 7.13 7.99 1.50
N PHE A 215 6.24 8.05 0.50
CA PHE A 215 5.32 6.97 0.19
C PHE A 215 5.42 6.55 -1.28
N CYS A 216 5.53 5.23 -1.51
CA CYS A 216 5.54 4.60 -2.83
C CYS A 216 4.27 3.76 -3.01
N GLY A 217 3.62 3.88 -4.18
CA GLY A 217 2.45 3.09 -4.53
C GLY A 217 2.20 3.04 -6.03
N ASP A 218 1.22 2.24 -6.50
CA ASP A 218 0.92 2.04 -7.92
C ASP A 218 -0.57 2.03 -8.26
N ASP A 219 -1.46 1.81 -7.28
CA ASP A 219 -2.89 1.63 -7.52
C ASP A 219 -3.76 2.74 -6.90
N LEU A 220 -5.07 2.72 -7.22
CA LEU A 220 -6.03 3.71 -6.69
C LEU A 220 -6.14 3.69 -5.16
N GLY A 221 -5.86 2.55 -4.52
CA GLY A 221 -5.82 2.41 -3.06
C GLY A 221 -4.67 3.19 -2.40
N ASP A 222 -3.68 3.66 -3.19
CA ASP A 222 -2.56 4.48 -2.73
C ASP A 222 -2.85 5.98 -2.73
N LEU A 223 -3.87 6.42 -3.48
CA LEU A 223 -4.24 7.83 -3.54
C LEU A 223 -4.52 8.47 -2.17
N PRO A 224 -5.17 7.78 -1.19
CA PRO A 224 -5.29 8.30 0.16
C PRO A 224 -3.94 8.54 0.84
N ALA A 225 -2.92 7.68 0.62
CA ALA A 225 -1.59 7.87 1.17
C ALA A 225 -0.85 9.03 0.49
N PHE A 226 -1.00 9.22 -0.83
CA PHE A 226 -0.48 10.40 -1.51
C PHE A 226 -1.13 11.69 -0.99
N ALA A 227 -2.46 11.67 -0.74
CA ALA A 227 -3.16 12.78 -0.12
C ALA A 227 -2.66 13.05 1.31
N ALA A 228 -2.38 12.01 2.10
CA ALA A 228 -1.82 12.13 3.44
C ALA A 228 -0.42 12.78 3.42
N VAL A 229 0.47 12.39 2.49
CA VAL A 229 1.77 13.06 2.32
C VAL A 229 1.58 14.55 2.00
N ARG A 230 0.63 14.89 1.12
CA ARG A 230 0.32 16.30 0.81
C ARG A 230 -0.22 17.07 2.02
N ALA A 231 -1.07 16.44 2.84
CA ALA A 231 -1.56 17.03 4.09
C ALA A 231 -0.44 17.26 5.10
N LEU A 232 0.44 16.27 5.30
CA LEU A 232 1.61 16.39 6.19
C LEU A 232 2.55 17.52 5.78
N ARG A 233 2.70 17.80 4.46
CA ARG A 233 3.44 18.97 3.98
C ARG A 233 2.82 20.28 4.46
N SER A 234 1.49 20.37 4.46
CA SER A 234 0.78 21.55 4.95
C SER A 234 0.97 21.76 6.45
N ASP A 235 1.23 20.67 7.19
CA ASP A 235 1.55 20.69 8.60
C ASP A 235 3.06 20.89 8.89
N GLY A 236 3.85 21.16 7.85
CA GLY A 236 5.28 21.44 7.97
C GLY A 236 6.19 20.22 7.95
N ILE A 237 5.68 19.03 7.66
CA ILE A 237 6.46 17.78 7.53
C ILE A 237 6.75 17.56 6.03
N PRO A 238 7.99 17.77 5.54
CA PRO A 238 8.34 17.54 4.15
C PRO A 238 8.04 16.10 3.71
N GLY A 239 7.60 15.93 2.48
CA GLY A 239 7.27 14.59 1.99
C GLY A 239 7.53 14.41 0.51
N LEU A 240 7.61 13.16 0.06
CA LEU A 240 7.77 12.74 -1.34
C LEU A 240 6.76 11.64 -1.65
N THR A 241 6.00 11.82 -2.72
CA THR A 241 5.15 10.78 -3.30
C THR A 241 5.83 10.17 -4.53
N VAL A 242 5.83 8.85 -4.62
CA VAL A 242 6.44 8.09 -5.71
C VAL A 242 5.42 7.14 -6.29
N VAL A 243 5.21 7.20 -7.60
CA VAL A 243 4.37 6.22 -8.30
C VAL A 243 5.23 5.19 -9.01
N SER A 244 4.96 3.92 -8.76
CA SER A 244 5.47 2.77 -9.50
C SER A 244 4.68 2.66 -10.80
N ALA A 245 5.17 3.32 -11.85
CA ALA A 245 4.49 3.40 -13.14
C ALA A 245 4.83 2.17 -13.99
N ALA A 246 3.89 1.24 -14.08
CA ALA A 246 3.92 0.07 -14.94
C ALA A 246 2.67 0.07 -15.85
N PRO A 247 2.64 -0.75 -16.91
CA PRO A 247 1.44 -0.86 -17.76
C PRO A 247 0.17 -1.24 -16.99
N GLU A 248 0.34 -1.92 -15.86
CA GLU A 248 -0.73 -2.35 -14.96
C GLU A 248 -1.10 -1.31 -13.89
N SER A 249 -0.30 -0.26 -13.72
CA SER A 249 -0.56 0.80 -12.74
C SER A 249 -1.87 1.54 -13.06
N GLU A 250 -2.69 1.78 -12.04
CA GLU A 250 -3.96 2.50 -12.17
C GLU A 250 -3.82 4.00 -11.84
N VAL A 251 -2.71 4.39 -11.22
CA VAL A 251 -2.44 5.78 -10.85
C VAL A 251 -1.67 6.47 -11.98
N PRO A 252 -2.19 7.59 -12.52
CA PRO A 252 -1.45 8.39 -13.47
C PRO A 252 -0.12 8.91 -12.88
N PRO A 253 0.98 8.94 -13.66
CA PRO A 253 2.25 9.49 -13.20
C PRO A 253 2.18 10.92 -12.64
N SER A 254 1.18 11.70 -13.09
CA SER A 254 0.95 13.08 -12.63
C SER A 254 0.42 13.21 -11.20
N GLU A 255 -0.04 12.10 -10.59
CA GLU A 255 -0.54 12.09 -9.21
C GLU A 255 0.57 12.05 -8.15
N ALA A 256 1.81 11.81 -8.58
CA ALA A 256 2.97 11.76 -7.69
C ALA A 256 4.06 12.76 -8.10
N ASP A 257 4.95 13.08 -7.17
CA ASP A 257 6.09 13.96 -7.43
C ASP A 257 7.16 13.29 -8.28
N LEU A 258 7.25 11.97 -8.20
CA LEU A 258 8.29 11.18 -8.87
C LEU A 258 7.68 9.88 -9.43
N PRO A 259 7.50 9.78 -10.76
CA PRO A 259 7.24 8.49 -11.39
C PRO A 259 8.54 7.71 -11.56
N VAL A 260 8.47 6.38 -11.34
CA VAL A 260 9.57 5.43 -11.60
C VAL A 260 9.03 4.19 -12.33
N ASP A 261 9.89 3.47 -13.03
CA ASP A 261 9.50 2.34 -13.89
C ASP A 261 9.24 1.06 -13.07
N GLY A 262 8.03 0.90 -12.58
CA GLY A 262 7.58 -0.30 -11.90
C GLY A 262 8.34 -0.61 -10.60
N PRO A 263 8.24 -1.84 -10.09
CA PRO A 263 8.95 -2.30 -8.89
C PRO A 263 10.47 -2.22 -9.00
N GLU A 264 11.03 -2.40 -10.19
CA GLU A 264 12.46 -2.23 -10.45
C GLU A 264 12.90 -0.79 -10.25
N GLY A 265 12.09 0.18 -10.70
CA GLY A 265 12.33 1.61 -10.48
C GLY A 265 12.25 1.98 -9.00
N ILE A 266 11.30 1.39 -8.25
CA ILE A 266 11.24 1.53 -6.79
C ILE A 266 12.52 0.99 -6.13
N ALA A 267 12.97 -0.21 -6.52
CA ALA A 267 14.19 -0.81 -5.99
C ALA A 267 15.42 0.06 -6.28
N ALA A 268 15.51 0.63 -7.48
CA ALA A 268 16.57 1.54 -7.87
C ALA A 268 16.57 2.83 -7.03
N LEU A 269 15.39 3.43 -6.82
CA LEU A 269 15.22 4.61 -5.97
C LEU A 269 15.66 4.34 -4.52
N LEU A 270 15.15 3.25 -3.92
CA LEU A 270 15.51 2.87 -2.55
C LEU A 270 17.01 2.60 -2.41
N THR A 271 17.63 1.99 -3.43
CA THR A 271 19.07 1.77 -3.48
C THR A 271 19.84 3.10 -3.55
N ALA A 272 19.42 4.02 -4.42
CA ALA A 272 20.03 5.34 -4.54
C ALA A 272 19.93 6.16 -3.24
N ILE A 273 18.78 6.07 -2.53
CA ILE A 273 18.63 6.68 -1.21
C ILE A 273 19.61 6.05 -0.22
N ALA A 274 19.73 4.71 -0.19
CA ALA A 274 20.68 4.03 0.69
C ALA A 274 22.13 4.44 0.41
N ASP A 275 22.51 4.60 -0.87
CA ASP A 275 23.84 5.08 -1.27
C ASP A 275 24.12 6.53 -0.82
N ALA A 276 23.07 7.35 -0.80
CA ALA A 276 23.18 8.76 -0.46
C ALA A 276 23.33 9.03 1.05
N ILE A 277 22.85 8.11 1.90
CA ILE A 277 22.82 8.27 3.37
C ILE A 277 23.81 7.35 4.11
N SER A 278 24.57 6.51 3.37
CA SER A 278 25.55 5.54 3.90
C SER A 278 26.87 6.17 4.33
#